data_807696ba05e6fcfaef01a9e1d470ab58
#
_entry.id   807696ba05e6fcfaef01a9e1d470ab58
#
_cell.length_a   1.000
_cell.length_b   1.000
_cell.length_c   1.000
_cell.angle_alpha   90.00
_cell.angle_beta   90.00
_cell.angle_gamma   90.00
#
_symmetry.space_group_name_H-M   'P 1'
#
loop_
_entity.id
_entity.type
_entity.pdbx_description
1 polymer ?
#
loop_
_entity_poly.entity_id
_entity_poly.type
_entity_poly.pdbx_seq_one_letter_code
_entity_poly.pdbx_strand_id
1 'polypeptide(L)'
;MIAKDVLKQVLASNQKDVERYEMVSRALPADDFPCHVLMGVRRAGKSYMMFQKIHEMLADGHGWNEMLYLNFEDDRLTTFDVSDFNLILEAHAEMYGTQPMLFLDEVQVIDGWEKFARRLADTKYSVWITGSNAKMLSSEVMTTLGGRYLSTEVYPYDFNEYLDVTNVAYDDISLMATEPRAAVVRAWNEYLSWGGLPESVSLSVKRGYISSTFQKIYLGDICSRNKIANPILLQLLLKKLAESVCQPVSYNRLSHVLSSVYGKITMPTVSKYIEYCEQSWLLLRLRNVSAPFAEKETACKYYFIDNGVLNLFLIEGEPLLLENAVALALFRRYGHDAANERVFFYNDRVEVDFYVPEDELAIQVSYRMSLSPDTFDREVSALRKLPNVIPCSRRIVLTNDETGELEDEFGKIEIIPAWKWLIAQGNPS
;
A
#
# COMPACT_ATOMS: atom_id res chain seq x y z
N MET A 1 14.60 31.01 -8.28
CA MET A 1 15.26 30.41 -9.48
C MET A 1 16.57 29.79 -9.03
N ILE A 2 16.69 28.49 -9.18
CA ILE A 2 17.91 27.74 -8.80
C ILE A 2 19.03 27.99 -9.82
N ALA A 3 20.29 27.96 -9.37
CA ALA A 3 21.43 28.03 -10.28
C ALA A 3 21.63 26.72 -11.03
N LYS A 4 21.83 26.79 -12.36
CA LYS A 4 21.99 25.59 -13.21
C LYS A 4 23.19 24.72 -12.80
N ASP A 5 24.26 25.32 -12.29
CA ASP A 5 25.42 24.58 -11.79
C ASP A 5 25.10 23.74 -10.54
N VAL A 6 24.18 24.21 -9.69
CA VAL A 6 23.68 23.40 -8.56
C VAL A 6 22.91 22.17 -9.07
N LEU A 7 22.05 22.34 -10.08
CA LEU A 7 21.34 21.21 -10.71
C LEU A 7 22.33 20.19 -11.29
N LYS A 8 23.36 20.64 -12.02
CA LYS A 8 24.38 19.72 -12.56
C LYS A 8 25.11 18.93 -11.46
N GLN A 9 25.43 19.61 -10.33
CA GLN A 9 26.05 18.95 -9.19
C GLN A 9 25.13 17.93 -8.54
N VAL A 10 23.85 18.24 -8.40
CA VAL A 10 22.84 17.30 -7.86
C VAL A 10 22.69 16.11 -8.78
N LEU A 11 22.54 16.31 -10.08
CA LEU A 11 22.43 15.24 -11.06
C LEU A 11 23.65 14.29 -11.01
N ALA A 12 24.87 14.86 -11.02
CA ALA A 12 26.10 14.08 -10.96
C ALA A 12 26.29 13.31 -9.63
N SER A 13 25.83 13.89 -8.50
CA SER A 13 25.84 13.19 -7.20
C SER A 13 24.86 12.02 -7.20
N ASN A 14 23.63 12.28 -7.65
CA ASN A 14 22.56 11.29 -7.67
C ASN A 14 22.90 10.07 -8.52
N GLN A 15 23.60 10.24 -9.65
CA GLN A 15 24.11 9.13 -10.48
C GLN A 15 24.98 8.17 -9.66
N LYS A 16 25.98 8.72 -8.95
CA LYS A 16 26.89 7.93 -8.11
C LYS A 16 26.19 7.26 -6.94
N ASP A 17 25.18 7.91 -6.38
CA ASP A 17 24.43 7.35 -5.25
C ASP A 17 23.54 6.19 -5.73
N VAL A 18 22.84 6.35 -6.86
CA VAL A 18 22.02 5.29 -7.45
C VAL A 18 22.83 4.05 -7.77
N GLU A 19 24.05 4.19 -8.34
CA GLU A 19 24.94 3.05 -8.67
C GLU A 19 25.38 2.23 -7.45
N ARG A 20 25.33 2.80 -6.24
CA ARG A 20 25.77 2.14 -5.01
C ARG A 20 24.66 1.39 -4.28
N TYR A 21 23.39 1.68 -4.58
CA TYR A 21 22.28 1.04 -3.89
C TYR A 21 22.15 -0.43 -4.31
N GLU A 22 22.17 -1.31 -3.32
CA GLU A 22 21.75 -2.71 -3.48
C GLU A 22 20.23 -2.77 -3.43
N MET A 23 19.62 -3.55 -4.31
CA MET A 23 18.18 -3.64 -4.44
C MET A 23 17.69 -5.06 -4.37
N VAL A 24 16.50 -5.20 -3.83
CA VAL A 24 15.71 -6.41 -3.98
C VAL A 24 14.85 -6.24 -5.23
N SER A 25 14.93 -7.23 -6.13
CA SER A 25 14.12 -7.20 -7.35
C SER A 25 12.63 -7.26 -7.04
N ARG A 26 11.86 -6.38 -7.65
CA ARG A 26 10.40 -6.33 -7.59
C ARG A 26 9.82 -6.35 -9.00
N ALA A 27 8.54 -6.74 -9.13
CA ALA A 27 7.83 -6.61 -10.39
C ALA A 27 7.72 -5.13 -10.77
N LEU A 28 8.33 -4.75 -11.90
CA LEU A 28 8.22 -3.40 -12.46
C LEU A 28 6.96 -3.27 -13.32
N PRO A 29 6.42 -2.05 -13.50
CA PRO A 29 5.39 -1.78 -14.50
C PRO A 29 5.84 -2.20 -15.89
N ALA A 30 4.89 -2.63 -16.74
CA ALA A 30 5.18 -3.06 -18.10
C ALA A 30 5.83 -1.94 -18.95
N ASP A 31 6.83 -2.29 -19.75
CA ASP A 31 7.62 -1.35 -20.54
C ASP A 31 6.91 -0.80 -21.79
N ASP A 32 5.74 -1.32 -22.13
CA ASP A 32 4.95 -0.89 -23.29
C ASP A 32 4.32 0.51 -23.11
N PHE A 33 4.37 1.06 -21.91
CA PHE A 33 3.90 2.40 -21.60
C PHE A 33 5.07 3.33 -21.22
N PRO A 34 5.27 4.49 -21.89
CA PRO A 34 6.47 5.29 -21.70
C PRO A 34 6.50 6.12 -20.42
N CYS A 35 5.34 6.37 -19.82
CA CYS A 35 5.22 7.25 -18.66
C CYS A 35 4.51 6.59 -17.49
N HIS A 36 5.14 6.58 -16.32
CA HIS A 36 4.67 5.90 -15.12
C HIS A 36 4.58 6.85 -13.92
N VAL A 37 3.58 6.63 -13.07
CA VAL A 37 3.47 7.26 -11.75
C VAL A 37 3.44 6.14 -10.69
N LEU A 38 4.49 6.06 -9.88
CA LEU A 38 4.58 5.14 -8.75
C LEU A 38 4.08 5.83 -7.48
N MET A 39 3.02 5.30 -6.88
CA MET A 39 2.39 5.89 -5.72
C MET A 39 2.30 4.89 -4.58
N GLY A 40 2.31 5.38 -3.36
CA GLY A 40 2.19 4.53 -2.18
C GLY A 40 2.75 5.21 -0.94
N VAL A 41 2.61 4.54 0.19
CA VAL A 41 3.08 5.06 1.46
C VAL A 41 4.58 5.40 1.43
N ARG A 42 4.99 6.35 2.24
CA ARG A 42 6.40 6.66 2.46
C ARG A 42 7.17 5.40 2.87
N ARG A 43 8.37 5.18 2.29
CA ARG A 43 9.25 4.02 2.51
C ARG A 43 8.71 2.67 2.03
N ALA A 44 7.75 2.65 1.10
CA ALA A 44 7.30 1.42 0.43
C ALA A 44 8.27 0.90 -0.65
N GLY A 45 9.33 1.65 -0.98
CA GLY A 45 10.32 1.26 -1.98
C GLY A 45 10.14 1.87 -3.38
N LYS A 46 9.31 2.92 -3.53
CA LYS A 46 9.07 3.61 -4.82
C LYS A 46 10.35 4.05 -5.52
N SER A 47 11.24 4.76 -4.81
CA SER A 47 12.54 5.21 -5.34
C SER A 47 13.42 4.03 -5.76
N TYR A 48 13.40 2.93 -4.99
CA TYR A 48 14.15 1.72 -5.30
C TYR A 48 13.66 1.00 -6.56
N MET A 49 12.36 1.08 -6.89
CA MET A 49 11.85 0.59 -8.19
C MET A 49 12.37 1.44 -9.36
N MET A 50 12.53 2.76 -9.18
CA MET A 50 13.23 3.59 -10.16
C MET A 50 14.71 3.19 -10.30
N PHE A 51 15.40 2.96 -9.18
CA PHE A 51 16.81 2.52 -9.19
C PHE A 51 16.95 1.16 -9.87
N GLN A 52 16.03 0.22 -9.63
CA GLN A 52 16.01 -1.06 -10.33
C GLN A 52 15.92 -0.86 -11.84
N LYS A 53 14.98 -0.02 -12.32
CA LYS A 53 14.86 0.28 -13.76
C LYS A 53 16.13 0.91 -14.33
N ILE A 54 16.76 1.84 -13.61
CA ILE A 54 18.04 2.45 -14.00
C ILE A 54 19.14 1.39 -14.08
N HIS A 55 19.24 0.50 -13.10
CA HIS A 55 20.25 -0.58 -13.12
C HIS A 55 20.03 -1.59 -14.24
N GLU A 56 18.78 -1.93 -14.56
CA GLU A 56 18.43 -2.75 -15.72
C GLU A 56 18.91 -2.08 -17.02
N MET A 57 18.63 -0.78 -17.20
CA MET A 57 19.09 -0.01 -18.36
C MET A 57 20.63 0.04 -18.43
N LEU A 58 21.32 0.27 -17.29
CA LEU A 58 22.80 0.25 -17.26
C LEU A 58 23.37 -1.13 -17.63
N ALA A 59 22.74 -2.21 -17.18
CA ALA A 59 23.11 -3.58 -17.53
C ALA A 59 22.90 -3.88 -19.02
N ASP A 60 21.87 -3.29 -19.64
CA ASP A 60 21.58 -3.37 -21.07
C ASP A 60 22.51 -2.49 -21.94
N GLY A 61 23.44 -1.75 -21.32
CA GLY A 61 24.46 -0.96 -22.02
C GLY A 61 24.08 0.51 -22.24
N HIS A 62 22.96 0.98 -21.69
CA HIS A 62 22.63 2.41 -21.68
C HIS A 62 23.54 3.19 -20.73
N GLY A 63 23.76 4.46 -21.00
CA GLY A 63 24.58 5.33 -20.17
C GLY A 63 23.79 6.47 -19.51
N TRP A 64 24.42 7.16 -18.57
CA TRP A 64 23.80 8.33 -17.90
C TRP A 64 23.48 9.50 -18.85
N ASN A 65 24.05 9.50 -20.04
CA ASN A 65 23.66 10.44 -21.11
C ASN A 65 22.23 10.17 -21.63
N GLU A 66 21.66 9.01 -21.37
CA GLU A 66 20.29 8.62 -21.76
C GLU A 66 19.32 8.62 -20.58
N MET A 67 19.78 8.88 -19.37
CA MET A 67 18.98 8.84 -18.14
C MET A 67 19.22 10.08 -17.27
N LEU A 68 18.16 10.53 -16.59
CA LEU A 68 18.21 11.61 -15.61
C LEU A 68 17.43 11.19 -14.37
N TYR A 69 18.07 11.13 -13.20
CA TYR A 69 17.40 10.95 -11.92
C TYR A 69 17.51 12.23 -11.07
N LEU A 70 16.38 12.69 -10.54
CA LEU A 70 16.30 13.86 -9.67
C LEU A 70 15.30 13.61 -8.52
N ASN A 71 15.77 13.75 -7.28
CA ASN A 71 14.93 13.70 -6.09
C ASN A 71 14.62 15.15 -5.62
N PHE A 72 13.34 15.52 -5.58
CA PHE A 72 12.91 16.87 -5.17
C PHE A 72 12.90 17.07 -3.65
N GLU A 73 13.14 16.05 -2.83
CA GLU A 73 13.43 16.20 -1.40
C GLU A 73 14.91 16.52 -1.10
N ASP A 74 15.78 16.67 -2.10
CA ASP A 74 17.18 17.08 -1.91
C ASP A 74 17.24 18.50 -1.33
N ASP A 75 17.97 18.68 -0.24
CA ASP A 75 18.09 19.96 0.48
C ASP A 75 18.72 21.08 -0.36
N ARG A 76 19.52 20.74 -1.37
CA ARG A 76 20.10 21.68 -2.34
C ARG A 76 19.04 22.29 -3.27
N LEU A 77 17.85 21.66 -3.36
CA LEU A 77 16.73 22.08 -4.20
C LEU A 77 15.67 22.90 -3.45
N THR A 78 15.94 23.35 -2.23
CA THR A 78 14.97 24.10 -1.38
C THR A 78 14.42 25.38 -2.04
N THR A 79 15.13 25.98 -2.99
CA THR A 79 14.69 27.17 -3.73
C THR A 79 14.11 26.84 -5.11
N PHE A 80 14.00 25.55 -5.47
CA PHE A 80 13.43 25.10 -6.73
C PHE A 80 11.93 25.34 -6.75
N ASP A 81 11.43 25.91 -7.83
CA ASP A 81 9.99 26.13 -8.04
C ASP A 81 9.55 25.71 -9.46
N VAL A 82 8.25 25.83 -9.73
CA VAL A 82 7.66 25.43 -11.02
C VAL A 82 8.31 26.08 -12.24
N SER A 83 8.88 27.30 -12.09
CA SER A 83 9.55 28.00 -13.19
C SER A 83 10.91 27.39 -13.55
N ASP A 84 11.49 26.61 -12.64
CA ASP A 84 12.82 26.02 -12.80
C ASP A 84 12.81 24.65 -13.52
N PHE A 85 11.64 24.02 -13.72
CA PHE A 85 11.57 22.70 -14.35
C PHE A 85 12.31 22.60 -15.70
N ASN A 86 12.31 23.66 -16.51
CA ASN A 86 12.99 23.63 -17.79
C ASN A 86 14.52 23.59 -17.63
N LEU A 87 15.06 24.12 -16.54
CA LEU A 87 16.49 24.10 -16.26
C LEU A 87 17.03 22.69 -16.07
N ILE A 88 16.17 21.72 -15.68
CA ILE A 88 16.55 20.31 -15.58
C ILE A 88 16.98 19.77 -16.94
N LEU A 89 16.14 20.01 -17.98
CA LEU A 89 16.43 19.56 -19.34
C LEU A 89 17.64 20.29 -19.93
N GLU A 90 17.76 21.60 -19.67
CA GLU A 90 18.91 22.40 -20.12
C GLU A 90 20.20 21.94 -19.46
N ALA A 91 20.19 21.66 -18.15
CA ALA A 91 21.37 21.17 -17.43
C ALA A 91 21.85 19.83 -18.00
N HIS A 92 20.92 18.89 -18.25
CA HIS A 92 21.25 17.60 -18.86
C HIS A 92 21.78 17.76 -20.29
N ALA A 93 21.13 18.59 -21.10
CA ALA A 93 21.58 18.86 -22.48
C ALA A 93 23.00 19.48 -22.55
N GLU A 94 23.32 20.35 -21.60
CA GLU A 94 24.69 20.91 -21.48
C GLU A 94 25.73 19.89 -21.02
N MET A 95 25.33 18.88 -20.22
CA MET A 95 26.24 17.82 -19.77
C MET A 95 26.46 16.75 -20.85
N TYR A 96 25.43 16.38 -21.60
CA TYR A 96 25.44 15.18 -22.43
C TYR A 96 24.99 15.36 -23.89
N GLY A 97 24.19 16.40 -24.18
CA GLY A 97 23.72 16.69 -25.55
C GLY A 97 22.63 15.74 -26.06
N THR A 98 22.02 14.91 -25.22
CA THR A 98 21.02 13.89 -25.57
C THR A 98 19.68 14.13 -24.85
N GLN A 99 18.62 13.50 -25.32
CA GLN A 99 17.33 13.50 -24.64
C GLN A 99 17.27 12.30 -23.67
N PRO A 100 17.14 12.53 -22.33
CA PRO A 100 17.09 11.44 -21.37
C PRO A 100 15.71 10.88 -21.16
N MET A 101 15.61 9.64 -20.67
CA MET A 101 14.51 9.15 -19.85
C MET A 101 14.60 9.81 -18.48
N LEU A 102 13.47 10.29 -17.94
CA LEU A 102 13.45 11.03 -16.68
C LEU A 102 12.91 10.19 -15.53
N PHE A 103 13.60 10.20 -14.41
CA PHE A 103 13.19 9.62 -13.15
C PHE A 103 13.06 10.76 -12.13
N LEU A 104 11.82 11.19 -11.88
CA LEU A 104 11.48 12.35 -11.04
C LEU A 104 10.90 11.86 -9.71
N ASP A 105 11.72 11.85 -8.68
CA ASP A 105 11.39 11.29 -7.37
C ASP A 105 10.81 12.35 -6.43
N GLU A 106 9.70 12.00 -5.72
CA GLU A 106 8.95 12.86 -4.80
C GLU A 106 8.52 14.21 -5.44
N VAL A 107 8.10 14.18 -6.71
CA VAL A 107 7.81 15.40 -7.51
C VAL A 107 6.69 16.26 -6.92
N GLN A 108 5.80 15.70 -6.10
CA GLN A 108 4.69 16.43 -5.45
C GLN A 108 5.16 17.45 -4.41
N VAL A 109 6.45 17.52 -4.12
CA VAL A 109 7.05 18.61 -3.31
C VAL A 109 6.91 19.94 -4.02
N ILE A 110 6.86 19.94 -5.36
CA ILE A 110 6.76 21.17 -6.18
C ILE A 110 5.32 21.33 -6.70
N ASP A 111 4.62 22.35 -6.25
CA ASP A 111 3.29 22.68 -6.74
C ASP A 111 3.29 22.95 -8.25
N GLY A 112 2.33 22.40 -9.00
CA GLY A 112 2.20 22.62 -10.45
C GLY A 112 3.08 21.74 -11.33
N TRP A 113 3.71 20.71 -10.75
CA TRP A 113 4.55 19.71 -11.45
C TRP A 113 3.81 18.99 -12.58
N GLU A 114 2.49 18.80 -12.43
CA GLU A 114 1.66 18.04 -13.37
C GLU A 114 1.64 18.65 -14.78
N LYS A 115 1.79 19.98 -14.90
CA LYS A 115 1.89 20.66 -16.18
C LYS A 115 3.21 20.36 -16.90
N PHE A 116 4.30 20.28 -16.14
CA PHE A 116 5.60 19.88 -16.67
C PHE A 116 5.56 18.41 -17.12
N ALA A 117 5.06 17.51 -16.27
CA ALA A 117 4.91 16.09 -16.59
C ALA A 117 4.08 15.87 -17.86
N ARG A 118 2.93 16.58 -17.98
CA ARG A 118 2.12 16.53 -19.20
C ARG A 118 2.92 16.95 -20.43
N ARG A 119 3.65 18.07 -20.36
CA ARG A 119 4.47 18.56 -21.48
C ARG A 119 5.54 17.55 -21.89
N LEU A 120 6.19 16.87 -20.93
CA LEU A 120 7.17 15.83 -21.20
C LEU A 120 6.55 14.68 -22.02
N ALA A 121 5.39 14.18 -21.58
CA ALA A 121 4.68 13.12 -22.29
C ALA A 121 4.22 13.57 -23.70
N ASP A 122 3.72 14.82 -23.85
CA ASP A 122 3.35 15.39 -25.15
C ASP A 122 4.54 15.50 -26.11
N THR A 123 5.74 15.71 -25.58
CA THR A 123 6.99 15.82 -26.36
C THR A 123 7.77 14.51 -26.44
N LYS A 124 7.11 13.36 -26.10
CA LYS A 124 7.64 12.01 -26.27
C LYS A 124 8.85 11.66 -25.38
N TYR A 125 8.95 12.25 -24.20
CA TYR A 125 9.86 11.75 -23.18
C TYR A 125 9.26 10.51 -22.53
N SER A 126 10.14 9.57 -22.16
CA SER A 126 9.80 8.52 -21.17
C SER A 126 10.04 9.07 -19.78
N VAL A 127 9.04 8.93 -18.89
CA VAL A 127 9.07 9.59 -17.57
C VAL A 127 8.56 8.65 -16.49
N TRP A 128 9.35 8.47 -15.46
CA TRP A 128 8.95 7.81 -14.22
C TRP A 128 8.84 8.84 -13.11
N ILE A 129 7.72 8.86 -12.42
CA ILE A 129 7.43 9.82 -11.35
C ILE A 129 7.09 9.04 -10.10
N THR A 130 7.59 9.47 -8.93
CA THR A 130 7.10 8.95 -7.65
C THR A 130 6.39 10.01 -6.84
N GLY A 131 5.53 9.55 -5.94
CA GLY A 131 4.93 10.38 -4.92
C GLY A 131 4.32 9.60 -3.77
N SER A 132 4.43 10.15 -2.57
CA SER A 132 3.89 9.58 -1.34
C SER A 132 2.46 10.06 -1.02
N ASN A 133 1.76 10.68 -1.98
CA ASN A 133 0.45 11.25 -1.77
C ASN A 133 -0.56 10.74 -2.81
N ALA A 134 -1.67 10.13 -2.35
CA ALA A 134 -2.77 9.70 -3.21
C ALA A 134 -3.49 10.87 -3.92
N LYS A 135 -3.26 12.15 -3.51
CA LYS A 135 -3.69 13.32 -4.30
C LYS A 135 -3.11 13.35 -5.69
N MET A 136 -2.01 12.64 -5.96
CA MET A 136 -1.50 12.45 -7.33
C MET A 136 -2.49 11.70 -8.24
N LEU A 137 -3.43 10.94 -7.64
CA LEU A 137 -4.58 10.34 -8.33
C LEU A 137 -5.83 11.23 -8.32
N SER A 138 -5.75 12.46 -7.77
CA SER A 138 -6.91 13.36 -7.80
C SER A 138 -7.37 13.57 -9.24
N SER A 139 -8.68 13.75 -9.41
CA SER A 139 -9.28 14.00 -10.74
C SER A 139 -8.62 15.19 -11.45
N GLU A 140 -8.16 16.18 -10.69
CA GLU A 140 -7.47 17.38 -11.22
C GLU A 140 -6.10 17.01 -11.82
N VAL A 141 -5.26 16.27 -11.09
CA VAL A 141 -3.95 15.81 -11.56
C VAL A 141 -4.11 14.85 -12.72
N MET A 142 -4.97 13.84 -12.60
CA MET A 142 -5.21 12.86 -13.67
C MET A 142 -5.78 13.50 -14.93
N THR A 143 -6.67 14.49 -14.79
CA THR A 143 -7.18 15.27 -15.92
C THR A 143 -6.04 16.08 -16.57
N THR A 144 -5.17 16.69 -15.79
CA THR A 144 -4.02 17.43 -16.31
C THR A 144 -3.05 16.51 -17.04
N LEU A 145 -2.74 15.33 -16.49
CA LEU A 145 -1.90 14.31 -17.14
C LEU A 145 -2.55 13.72 -18.38
N GLY A 146 -3.89 13.76 -18.48
CA GLY A 146 -4.65 13.46 -19.69
C GLY A 146 -4.50 12.02 -20.19
N GLY A 147 -4.43 11.04 -19.31
CA GLY A 147 -4.33 9.60 -19.63
C GLY A 147 -3.00 9.19 -20.27
N ARG A 148 -1.94 10.00 -20.11
CA ARG A 148 -0.59 9.72 -20.66
C ARG A 148 0.32 8.96 -19.72
N TYR A 149 -0.12 8.73 -18.50
CA TYR A 149 0.64 8.08 -17.44
C TYR A 149 -0.08 6.84 -16.93
N LEU A 150 0.63 5.74 -16.80
CA LEU A 150 0.16 4.55 -16.11
C LEU A 150 0.46 4.68 -14.61
N SER A 151 -0.56 4.54 -13.80
CA SER A 151 -0.43 4.59 -12.33
C SER A 151 -0.17 3.21 -11.77
N THR A 152 0.81 3.09 -10.88
CA THR A 152 1.14 1.85 -10.17
C THR A 152 1.17 2.10 -8.68
N GLU A 153 0.38 1.33 -7.94
CA GLU A 153 0.37 1.36 -6.47
C GLU A 153 1.55 0.54 -5.93
N VAL A 154 2.35 1.15 -5.07
CA VAL A 154 3.51 0.52 -4.44
C VAL A 154 3.25 0.31 -2.96
N TYR A 155 3.04 -0.94 -2.59
CA TYR A 155 2.85 -1.37 -1.21
C TYR A 155 4.20 -1.71 -0.54
N PRO A 156 4.28 -1.79 0.80
CA PRO A 156 5.35 -2.49 1.50
C PRO A 156 5.52 -3.90 0.95
N TYR A 157 6.57 -4.63 1.23
CA TYR A 157 6.76 -6.01 0.73
C TYR A 157 5.55 -6.89 1.04
N ASP A 158 5.16 -7.74 0.09
CA ASP A 158 4.25 -8.84 0.37
C ASP A 158 5.01 -10.02 1.03
N PHE A 159 4.29 -11.09 1.31
CA PHE A 159 4.91 -12.20 2.02
C PHE A 159 5.93 -12.95 1.15
N ASN A 160 5.75 -13.02 -0.17
CA ASN A 160 6.73 -13.62 -1.08
C ASN A 160 8.00 -12.77 -1.16
N GLU A 161 7.85 -11.45 -1.40
CA GLU A 161 8.97 -10.51 -1.35
C GLU A 161 9.69 -10.54 0.00
N TYR A 162 8.95 -10.70 1.12
CA TYR A 162 9.53 -10.84 2.45
C TYR A 162 10.37 -12.12 2.59
N LEU A 163 9.88 -13.26 2.06
CA LEU A 163 10.63 -14.52 2.06
C LEU A 163 11.91 -14.42 1.23
N ASP A 164 11.84 -13.79 0.06
CA ASP A 164 13.00 -13.55 -0.81
C ASP A 164 14.06 -12.70 -0.10
N VAL A 165 13.67 -11.57 0.49
CA VAL A 165 14.56 -10.67 1.23
C VAL A 165 15.21 -11.34 2.44
N THR A 166 14.48 -12.22 3.11
CA THR A 166 14.97 -12.95 4.28
C THR A 166 15.69 -14.24 3.91
N ASN A 167 15.86 -14.53 2.60
CA ASN A 167 16.49 -15.74 2.06
C ASN A 167 15.84 -17.04 2.58
N VAL A 168 14.52 -17.05 2.76
CA VAL A 168 13.75 -18.23 3.12
C VAL A 168 13.24 -18.88 1.84
N ALA A 169 14.02 -19.82 1.32
CA ALA A 169 13.64 -20.58 0.13
C ALA A 169 12.54 -21.61 0.45
N TYR A 170 11.60 -21.76 -0.46
CA TYR A 170 10.52 -22.73 -0.38
C TYR A 170 10.10 -23.20 -1.78
N ASP A 171 9.55 -24.40 -1.83
CA ASP A 171 8.78 -24.95 -2.95
C ASP A 171 7.74 -25.92 -2.39
N ASP A 172 6.81 -26.38 -3.22
CA ASP A 172 5.69 -27.25 -2.76
C ASP A 172 6.18 -28.56 -2.12
N ILE A 173 7.31 -29.10 -2.55
CA ILE A 173 7.89 -30.33 -2.00
C ILE A 173 8.58 -30.03 -0.67
N SER A 174 9.37 -28.98 -0.60
CA SER A 174 10.08 -28.57 0.61
C SER A 174 9.14 -28.21 1.75
N LEU A 175 7.98 -27.61 1.46
CA LEU A 175 6.95 -27.33 2.45
C LEU A 175 6.31 -28.56 3.10
N MET A 176 6.50 -29.75 2.54
CA MET A 176 6.12 -31.02 3.17
C MET A 176 7.11 -31.46 4.25
N ALA A 177 8.35 -30.95 4.23
CA ALA A 177 9.36 -31.25 5.22
C ALA A 177 9.28 -30.29 6.42
N THR A 178 9.61 -30.81 7.61
CA THR A 178 9.44 -30.10 8.90
C THR A 178 10.28 -28.82 8.97
N GLU A 179 11.55 -28.87 8.61
CA GLU A 179 12.47 -27.73 8.76
C GLU A 179 12.15 -26.55 7.81
N PRO A 180 11.97 -26.74 6.48
CA PRO A 180 11.60 -25.66 5.58
C PRO A 180 10.25 -25.03 5.94
N ARG A 181 9.26 -25.87 6.24
CA ARG A 181 7.95 -25.39 6.72
C ARG A 181 8.07 -24.56 7.99
N ALA A 182 8.85 -25.00 8.96
CA ALA A 182 9.08 -24.25 10.20
C ALA A 182 9.81 -22.91 9.94
N ALA A 183 10.69 -22.83 8.95
CA ALA A 183 11.33 -21.58 8.54
C ALA A 183 10.31 -20.58 7.95
N VAL A 184 9.44 -21.03 7.04
CA VAL A 184 8.36 -20.21 6.48
C VAL A 184 7.39 -19.75 7.56
N VAL A 185 6.99 -20.61 8.48
CA VAL A 185 6.07 -20.24 9.58
C VAL A 185 6.73 -19.24 10.56
N ARG A 186 8.03 -19.35 10.83
CA ARG A 186 8.74 -18.31 11.60
C ARG A 186 8.77 -16.97 10.87
N ALA A 187 9.07 -16.97 9.56
CA ALA A 187 9.03 -15.78 8.73
C ALA A 187 7.62 -15.17 8.69
N TRP A 188 6.58 -16.01 8.61
CA TRP A 188 5.18 -15.59 8.69
C TRP A 188 4.86 -14.85 9.99
N ASN A 189 5.23 -15.42 11.15
CA ASN A 189 4.99 -14.78 12.45
C ASN A 189 5.69 -13.42 12.57
N GLU A 190 6.91 -13.30 12.03
CA GLU A 190 7.64 -12.05 11.97
C GLU A 190 6.94 -11.03 11.04
N TYR A 191 6.57 -11.46 9.83
CA TYR A 191 5.84 -10.65 8.87
C TYR A 191 4.48 -10.21 9.40
N LEU A 192 3.73 -11.12 10.01
CA LEU A 192 2.43 -10.83 10.64
C LEU A 192 2.57 -9.75 11.71
N SER A 193 3.61 -9.80 12.52
CA SER A 193 3.83 -8.87 13.63
C SER A 193 4.42 -7.53 13.19
N TRP A 194 5.33 -7.52 12.21
CA TRP A 194 6.15 -6.34 11.90
C TRP A 194 5.94 -5.79 10.49
N GLY A 195 5.10 -6.45 9.68
CA GLY A 195 4.79 -5.99 8.33
C GLY A 195 5.93 -6.17 7.33
N GLY A 196 5.80 -5.47 6.21
CA GLY A 196 6.68 -5.56 5.06
C GLY A 196 7.38 -4.25 4.69
N LEU A 197 7.47 -3.24 5.59
CA LEU A 197 8.24 -2.02 5.29
C LEU A 197 9.69 -2.40 4.96
N PRO A 198 10.20 -2.14 3.72
CA PRO A 198 11.46 -2.70 3.22
C PRO A 198 12.64 -2.58 4.16
N GLU A 199 12.95 -1.38 4.63
CA GLU A 199 14.09 -1.16 5.52
C GLU A 199 13.92 -1.83 6.89
N SER A 200 12.68 -2.09 7.36
CA SER A 200 12.43 -2.71 8.66
C SER A 200 12.78 -4.20 8.67
N VAL A 201 12.76 -4.87 7.52
CA VAL A 201 12.92 -6.33 7.42
C VAL A 201 14.28 -6.78 7.95
N SER A 202 15.34 -6.08 7.61
CA SER A 202 16.72 -6.39 8.01
C SER A 202 17.10 -5.89 9.41
N LEU A 203 16.27 -5.08 10.08
CA LEU A 203 16.60 -4.46 11.35
C LEU A 203 16.30 -5.37 12.54
N SER A 204 17.19 -5.38 13.54
CA SER A 204 16.96 -6.05 14.83
C SER A 204 15.96 -5.29 15.71
N VAL A 205 15.89 -3.95 15.61
CA VAL A 205 15.00 -3.08 16.39
C VAL A 205 13.88 -2.54 15.50
N LYS A 206 13.04 -3.43 14.99
CA LYS A 206 11.96 -3.12 14.03
C LYS A 206 10.98 -2.08 14.56
N ARG A 207 10.50 -2.25 15.82
CA ARG A 207 9.51 -1.34 16.44
C ARG A 207 9.97 0.11 16.46
N GLY A 208 11.25 0.37 16.76
CA GLY A 208 11.80 1.72 16.78
C GLY A 208 11.79 2.39 15.41
N TYR A 209 12.19 1.65 14.39
CA TYR A 209 12.16 2.13 13.00
C TYR A 209 10.73 2.39 12.52
N ILE A 210 9.82 1.44 12.70
CA ILE A 210 8.40 1.56 12.30
C ILE A 210 7.76 2.76 13.01
N SER A 211 8.01 2.92 14.32
CA SER A 211 7.52 4.07 15.08
C SER A 211 8.05 5.40 14.52
N SER A 212 9.33 5.49 14.17
CA SER A 212 9.93 6.67 13.55
C SER A 212 9.31 6.97 12.18
N THR A 213 9.11 5.94 11.36
CA THR A 213 8.46 6.06 10.04
C THR A 213 7.02 6.52 10.18
N PHE A 214 6.26 5.91 11.10
CA PHE A 214 4.90 6.35 11.42
C PHE A 214 4.85 7.82 11.87
N GLN A 215 5.77 8.25 12.75
CA GLN A 215 5.84 9.64 13.18
C GLN A 215 6.06 10.60 12.00
N LYS A 216 6.90 10.23 11.04
CA LYS A 216 7.14 11.06 9.85
C LYS A 216 5.90 11.14 8.96
N ILE A 217 5.18 10.03 8.75
CA ILE A 217 3.89 10.02 8.03
C ILE A 217 2.85 10.87 8.78
N TYR A 218 2.70 10.61 10.07
CA TYR A 218 1.69 11.26 10.91
C TYR A 218 1.89 12.76 11.02
N LEU A 219 3.10 13.22 11.40
CA LEU A 219 3.38 14.64 11.61
C LEU A 219 3.66 15.37 10.29
N GLY A 220 4.44 14.77 9.39
CA GLY A 220 4.85 15.38 8.13
C GLY A 220 3.78 15.30 7.05
N ASP A 221 3.43 14.07 6.66
CA ASP A 221 2.58 13.86 5.49
C ASP A 221 1.10 14.13 5.79
N ILE A 222 0.63 13.94 7.05
CA ILE A 222 -0.77 14.20 7.41
C ILE A 222 -0.92 15.55 8.11
N CYS A 223 -0.32 15.74 9.29
CA CYS A 223 -0.59 16.93 10.10
C CYS A 223 -0.07 18.22 9.48
N SER A 224 1.19 18.27 9.09
CA SER A 224 1.82 19.48 8.53
C SER A 224 1.21 19.85 7.19
N ARG A 225 1.10 18.89 6.28
CA ARG A 225 0.56 19.11 4.92
C ARG A 225 -0.88 19.64 4.95
N ASN A 226 -1.73 19.08 5.82
CA ASN A 226 -3.14 19.47 5.92
C ASN A 226 -3.40 20.53 6.99
N LYS A 227 -2.36 21.11 7.58
CA LYS A 227 -2.44 22.15 8.62
C LYS A 227 -3.39 21.76 9.76
N ILE A 228 -3.27 20.50 10.22
CA ILE A 228 -4.13 19.98 11.30
C ILE A 228 -3.80 20.71 12.60
N ALA A 229 -4.75 21.48 13.12
CA ALA A 229 -4.59 22.23 14.35
C ALA A 229 -4.46 21.35 15.59
N ASN A 230 -4.98 20.12 15.54
CA ASN A 230 -5.04 19.22 16.67
C ASN A 230 -4.52 17.81 16.34
N PRO A 231 -3.21 17.59 16.36
CA PRO A 231 -2.61 16.28 16.13
C PRO A 231 -3.07 15.19 17.12
N ILE A 232 -3.29 15.55 18.38
CA ILE A 232 -3.72 14.57 19.43
C ILE A 232 -5.05 13.92 19.06
N LEU A 233 -6.00 14.70 18.53
CA LEU A 233 -7.29 14.16 18.09
C LEU A 233 -7.11 13.13 16.96
N LEU A 234 -6.23 13.40 16.00
CA LEU A 234 -5.93 12.44 14.93
C LEU A 234 -5.29 11.16 15.51
N GLN A 235 -4.41 11.27 16.49
CA GLN A 235 -3.79 10.11 17.14
C GLN A 235 -4.84 9.24 17.87
N LEU A 236 -5.79 9.87 18.56
CA LEU A 236 -6.91 9.17 19.20
C LEU A 236 -7.81 8.47 18.19
N LEU A 237 -8.08 9.12 17.05
CA LEU A 237 -8.84 8.54 15.95
C LEU A 237 -8.12 7.30 15.39
N LEU A 238 -6.82 7.39 15.09
CA LEU A 238 -6.02 6.27 14.60
C LEU A 238 -5.98 5.10 15.58
N LYS A 239 -5.83 5.39 16.88
CA LYS A 239 -5.91 4.36 17.92
C LYS A 239 -7.27 3.67 17.92
N LYS A 240 -8.35 4.44 17.81
CA LYS A 240 -9.71 3.86 17.77
C LYS A 240 -9.94 3.03 16.51
N LEU A 241 -9.45 3.46 15.36
CA LEU A 241 -9.52 2.69 14.12
C LEU A 241 -8.71 1.39 14.20
N ALA A 242 -7.52 1.41 14.80
CA ALA A 242 -6.71 0.21 15.02
C ALA A 242 -7.43 -0.84 15.88
N GLU A 243 -8.11 -0.41 16.95
CA GLU A 243 -8.95 -1.29 17.78
C GLU A 243 -10.18 -1.85 17.06
N SER A 244 -10.56 -1.26 15.92
CA SER A 244 -11.78 -1.58 15.17
C SER A 244 -11.50 -2.11 13.77
N VAL A 245 -10.28 -2.57 13.47
CA VAL A 245 -9.87 -3.01 12.13
C VAL A 245 -10.86 -4.03 11.52
N CYS A 246 -11.25 -5.05 12.27
CA CYS A 246 -12.16 -6.10 11.79
C CYS A 246 -13.65 -5.70 11.80
N GLN A 247 -14.00 -4.47 12.17
CA GLN A 247 -15.39 -4.06 12.34
C GLN A 247 -15.74 -2.80 11.53
N PRO A 248 -16.93 -2.75 10.93
CA PRO A 248 -17.38 -1.54 10.28
C PRO A 248 -17.60 -0.44 11.34
N VAL A 249 -17.10 0.74 11.06
CA VAL A 249 -17.26 1.92 11.93
C VAL A 249 -17.89 3.07 11.17
N SER A 250 -18.91 3.71 11.77
CA SER A 250 -19.51 4.90 11.18
C SER A 250 -18.87 6.18 11.71
N TYR A 251 -18.83 7.21 10.87
CA TYR A 251 -18.33 8.54 11.28
C TYR A 251 -19.08 9.11 12.49
N ASN A 252 -20.39 8.85 12.59
CA ASN A 252 -21.16 9.24 13.75
C ASN A 252 -20.68 8.55 15.02
N ARG A 253 -20.50 7.22 14.99
CA ARG A 253 -19.99 6.46 16.15
C ARG A 253 -18.60 6.96 16.56
N LEU A 254 -17.71 7.16 15.61
CA LEU A 254 -16.37 7.70 15.87
C LEU A 254 -16.43 9.10 16.49
N SER A 255 -17.26 10.00 15.96
CA SER A 255 -17.40 11.35 16.51
C SER A 255 -17.92 11.34 17.95
N HIS A 256 -18.87 10.46 18.27
CA HIS A 256 -19.39 10.30 19.65
C HIS A 256 -18.31 9.76 20.60
N VAL A 257 -17.60 8.71 20.21
CA VAL A 257 -16.51 8.13 21.03
C VAL A 257 -15.39 9.14 21.27
N LEU A 258 -14.95 9.84 20.23
CA LEU A 258 -13.92 10.87 20.38
C LEU A 258 -14.40 12.06 21.20
N SER A 259 -15.68 12.45 21.08
CA SER A 259 -16.25 13.54 21.88
C SER A 259 -16.33 13.21 23.37
N SER A 260 -16.48 11.96 23.75
CA SER A 260 -16.48 11.55 25.17
C SER A 260 -15.09 11.66 25.84
N VAL A 261 -14.02 11.65 25.05
CA VAL A 261 -12.63 11.70 25.55
C VAL A 261 -12.01 13.09 25.40
N TYR A 262 -12.33 13.77 24.30
CA TYR A 262 -11.57 14.97 23.91
C TYR A 262 -12.39 16.27 23.95
N GLY A 263 -13.72 16.21 23.97
CA GLY A 263 -14.63 17.33 23.81
C GLY A 263 -15.38 17.28 22.49
N LYS A 264 -16.20 18.27 22.18
CA LYS A 264 -17.15 18.23 21.05
C LYS A 264 -16.42 18.05 19.69
N ILE A 265 -16.56 16.88 19.09
CA ILE A 265 -16.05 16.51 17.77
C ILE A 265 -17.22 16.28 16.81
N THR A 266 -17.12 16.80 15.59
CA THR A 266 -18.17 16.68 14.58
C THR A 266 -17.86 15.55 13.58
N MET A 267 -18.89 14.94 13.00
CA MET A 267 -18.77 13.95 11.93
C MET A 267 -17.92 14.47 10.74
N PRO A 268 -18.08 15.70 10.24
CA PRO A 268 -17.23 16.23 9.18
C PRO A 268 -15.74 16.29 9.54
N THR A 269 -15.40 16.56 10.81
CA THR A 269 -14.00 16.54 11.26
C THR A 269 -13.42 15.13 11.19
N VAL A 270 -14.18 14.12 11.63
CA VAL A 270 -13.76 12.71 11.56
C VAL A 270 -13.59 12.27 10.12
N SER A 271 -14.58 12.52 9.26
CA SER A 271 -14.50 12.18 7.83
C SER A 271 -13.28 12.79 7.16
N LYS A 272 -13.01 14.07 7.42
CA LYS A 272 -11.87 14.78 6.86
C LYS A 272 -10.52 14.22 7.34
N TYR A 273 -10.43 13.83 8.61
CA TYR A 273 -9.19 13.24 9.15
C TYR A 273 -8.94 11.85 8.57
N ILE A 274 -9.99 11.04 8.38
CA ILE A 274 -9.88 9.75 7.70
C ILE A 274 -9.42 9.95 6.25
N GLU A 275 -10.05 10.87 5.52
CA GLU A 275 -9.62 11.23 4.15
C GLU A 275 -8.14 11.60 4.08
N TYR A 276 -7.61 12.37 5.03
CA TYR A 276 -6.19 12.70 5.07
C TYR A 276 -5.29 11.48 5.31
N CYS A 277 -5.76 10.52 6.11
CA CYS A 277 -5.05 9.27 6.33
C CYS A 277 -5.06 8.39 5.06
N GLU A 278 -6.16 8.34 4.33
CA GLU A 278 -6.26 7.66 3.04
C GLU A 278 -5.36 8.32 1.98
N GLN A 279 -5.37 9.66 1.91
CA GLN A 279 -4.50 10.42 1.00
C GLN A 279 -3.01 10.21 1.26
N SER A 280 -2.61 9.85 2.48
CA SER A 280 -1.23 9.51 2.83
C SER A 280 -0.91 8.01 2.73
N TRP A 281 -1.83 7.21 2.22
CA TRP A 281 -1.74 5.74 2.15
C TRP A 281 -1.63 5.06 3.52
N LEU A 282 -1.92 5.75 4.62
CA LEU A 282 -1.87 5.15 5.95
C LEU A 282 -3.04 4.20 6.20
N LEU A 283 -4.22 4.55 5.68
CA LEU A 283 -5.45 3.77 5.79
C LEU A 283 -6.01 3.42 4.42
N LEU A 284 -6.54 2.22 4.32
CA LEU A 284 -7.26 1.68 3.17
C LEU A 284 -8.69 1.38 3.59
N ARG A 285 -9.66 1.81 2.79
CA ARG A 285 -11.09 1.66 3.08
C ARG A 285 -11.66 0.44 2.39
N LEU A 286 -12.51 -0.30 3.10
CA LEU A 286 -13.31 -1.39 2.55
C LEU A 286 -14.79 -1.10 2.78
N ARG A 287 -15.60 -1.18 1.74
CA ARG A 287 -17.03 -0.89 1.75
C ARG A 287 -17.89 -2.14 1.86
N ASN A 288 -19.11 -1.98 2.34
CA ASN A 288 -20.11 -3.05 2.35
C ASN A 288 -20.82 -3.13 1.01
N VAL A 289 -20.74 -4.27 0.32
CA VAL A 289 -21.39 -4.46 -0.99
C VAL A 289 -22.91 -4.38 -0.91
N SER A 290 -23.52 -4.83 0.20
CA SER A 290 -24.98 -4.88 0.39
C SER A 290 -25.61 -3.58 0.90
N ALA A 291 -24.79 -2.65 1.42
CA ALA A 291 -25.31 -1.44 2.05
C ALA A 291 -25.91 -0.44 1.03
N PRO A 292 -26.90 0.36 1.42
CA PRO A 292 -27.34 1.52 0.64
C PRO A 292 -26.21 2.53 0.45
N PHE A 293 -26.27 3.35 -0.61
CA PHE A 293 -25.21 4.29 -0.98
C PHE A 293 -24.69 5.15 0.19
N ALA A 294 -25.59 5.76 0.96
CA ALA A 294 -25.19 6.62 2.08
C ALA A 294 -24.40 5.86 3.16
N GLU A 295 -24.77 4.62 3.43
CA GLU A 295 -24.10 3.75 4.40
C GLU A 295 -22.77 3.24 3.87
N LYS A 296 -22.68 2.89 2.57
CA LYS A 296 -21.40 2.51 1.91
C LYS A 296 -20.32 3.57 2.11
N GLU A 297 -20.71 4.86 2.12
CA GLU A 297 -19.75 5.95 2.26
C GLU A 297 -19.44 6.33 3.71
N THR A 298 -20.30 5.97 4.66
CA THR A 298 -20.19 6.44 6.04
C THR A 298 -19.93 5.36 7.08
N ALA A 299 -20.07 4.08 6.72
CA ALA A 299 -19.84 2.94 7.60
C ALA A 299 -18.98 1.89 6.89
N CYS A 300 -17.67 1.98 7.09
CA CYS A 300 -16.67 1.16 6.39
C CYS A 300 -15.77 0.42 7.38
N LYS A 301 -15.11 -0.65 6.91
CA LYS A 301 -13.93 -1.19 7.58
C LYS A 301 -12.70 -0.39 7.10
N TYR A 302 -11.70 -0.23 7.98
CA TYR A 302 -10.44 0.46 7.67
C TYR A 302 -9.27 -0.42 8.04
N TYR A 303 -8.34 -0.59 7.11
CA TYR A 303 -7.13 -1.37 7.26
C TYR A 303 -5.92 -0.47 7.21
N PHE A 304 -4.87 -0.82 7.94
CA PHE A 304 -3.60 -0.10 7.89
C PHE A 304 -2.73 -0.65 6.78
N ILE A 305 -1.99 0.23 6.11
CA ILE A 305 -1.12 -0.12 4.98
C ILE A 305 -0.02 -1.14 5.31
N ASP A 306 0.26 -1.33 6.59
CA ASP A 306 1.31 -2.23 7.07
C ASP A 306 0.99 -2.76 8.47
N ASN A 307 1.20 -4.06 8.69
CA ASN A 307 0.94 -4.70 9.98
C ASN A 307 1.83 -4.16 11.10
N GLY A 308 3.09 -3.82 10.80
CA GLY A 308 3.99 -3.23 11.79
C GLY A 308 3.50 -1.88 12.29
N VAL A 309 2.89 -1.07 11.40
CA VAL A 309 2.27 0.20 11.78
C VAL A 309 1.02 -0.04 12.62
N LEU A 310 0.15 -0.97 12.23
CA LEU A 310 -1.03 -1.34 13.03
C LEU A 310 -0.63 -1.82 14.43
N ASN A 311 0.40 -2.67 14.52
CA ASN A 311 0.88 -3.25 15.78
C ASN A 311 1.47 -2.22 16.76
N LEU A 312 1.78 -1.00 16.32
CA LEU A 312 2.16 0.08 17.25
C LEU A 312 1.02 0.47 18.20
N PHE A 313 -0.23 0.23 17.80
CA PHE A 313 -1.44 0.61 18.52
C PHE A 313 -2.05 -0.53 19.34
N LEU A 314 -1.63 -1.77 19.10
CA LEU A 314 -2.22 -2.97 19.69
C LEU A 314 -1.40 -3.49 20.89
N ILE A 315 -2.07 -4.10 21.85
CA ILE A 315 -1.45 -4.82 22.99
C ILE A 315 -1.45 -6.32 22.70
N GLU A 316 -2.61 -6.85 22.31
CA GLU A 316 -2.83 -8.21 21.81
C GLU A 316 -3.63 -8.05 20.53
N GLY A 317 -3.12 -8.50 19.41
CA GLY A 317 -3.73 -8.13 18.13
C GLY A 317 -3.60 -9.15 17.02
N GLU A 318 -3.17 -10.37 17.30
CA GLU A 318 -2.93 -11.38 16.27
C GLU A 318 -4.13 -11.58 15.32
N PRO A 319 -5.40 -11.65 15.79
CA PRO A 319 -6.55 -11.74 14.89
C PRO A 319 -6.71 -10.50 13.99
N LEU A 320 -6.50 -9.29 14.54
CA LEU A 320 -6.59 -8.04 13.81
C LEU A 320 -5.48 -7.93 12.75
N LEU A 321 -4.26 -8.36 13.11
CA LEU A 321 -3.11 -8.39 12.21
C LEU A 321 -3.32 -9.39 11.08
N LEU A 322 -3.96 -10.54 11.36
CA LEU A 322 -4.25 -11.55 10.34
C LEU A 322 -5.23 -11.02 9.31
N GLU A 323 -6.35 -10.43 9.75
CA GLU A 323 -7.34 -9.85 8.82
C GLU A 323 -6.74 -8.67 8.04
N ASN A 324 -5.91 -7.83 8.68
CA ASN A 324 -5.22 -6.74 7.99
C ASN A 324 -4.25 -7.25 6.90
N ALA A 325 -3.51 -8.33 7.16
CA ALA A 325 -2.60 -8.93 6.18
C ALA A 325 -3.37 -9.50 4.97
N VAL A 326 -4.52 -10.13 5.20
CA VAL A 326 -5.41 -10.62 4.14
C VAL A 326 -5.99 -9.45 3.33
N ALA A 327 -6.45 -8.39 3.98
CA ALA A 327 -6.93 -7.18 3.32
C ALA A 327 -5.88 -6.58 2.39
N LEU A 328 -4.63 -6.46 2.86
CA LEU A 328 -3.52 -5.93 2.06
C LEU A 328 -3.24 -6.79 0.81
N ALA A 329 -3.29 -8.11 0.94
CA ALA A 329 -3.11 -9.02 -0.18
C ALA A 329 -4.23 -8.86 -1.22
N LEU A 330 -5.48 -8.71 -0.77
CA LEU A 330 -6.62 -8.49 -1.65
C LEU A 330 -6.54 -7.13 -2.36
N PHE A 331 -6.23 -6.04 -1.64
CA PHE A 331 -6.07 -4.73 -2.25
C PHE A 331 -4.93 -4.70 -3.26
N ARG A 332 -3.82 -5.36 -2.97
CA ARG A 332 -2.67 -5.47 -3.88
C ARG A 332 -3.03 -6.20 -5.17
N ARG A 333 -3.81 -7.28 -5.08
CA ARG A 333 -4.24 -8.07 -6.24
C ARG A 333 -5.30 -7.39 -7.09
N TYR A 334 -6.29 -6.76 -6.47
CA TYR A 334 -7.47 -6.21 -7.16
C TYR A 334 -7.43 -4.69 -7.31
N GLY A 335 -6.43 -4.02 -6.72
CA GLY A 335 -6.33 -2.57 -6.64
C GLY A 335 -7.16 -1.96 -5.51
N HIS A 336 -6.87 -0.73 -5.20
CA HIS A 336 -7.51 0.05 -4.12
C HIS A 336 -8.18 1.33 -4.67
N ASP A 337 -8.21 1.53 -5.98
CA ASP A 337 -8.79 2.72 -6.59
C ASP A 337 -10.29 2.84 -6.26
N ALA A 338 -10.68 3.97 -5.66
CA ALA A 338 -12.05 4.27 -5.30
C ALA A 338 -13.03 4.30 -6.51
N ALA A 339 -12.51 4.46 -7.73
CA ALA A 339 -13.31 4.44 -8.96
C ALA A 339 -13.59 3.02 -9.46
N ASN A 340 -12.76 2.03 -9.06
CA ASN A 340 -12.82 0.65 -9.51
C ASN A 340 -12.75 -0.33 -8.33
N GLU A 341 -13.62 -0.14 -7.34
CA GLU A 341 -13.65 -1.05 -6.20
C GLU A 341 -14.03 -2.46 -6.61
N ARG A 342 -13.19 -3.41 -6.27
CA ARG A 342 -13.33 -4.82 -6.62
C ARG A 342 -13.39 -5.72 -5.38
N VAL A 343 -13.02 -5.20 -4.20
CA VAL A 343 -13.05 -5.91 -2.92
C VAL A 343 -14.02 -5.22 -1.99
N PHE A 344 -14.86 -5.99 -1.33
CA PHE A 344 -15.89 -5.52 -0.40
C PHE A 344 -15.94 -6.43 0.83
N PHE A 345 -16.62 -6.01 1.89
CA PHE A 345 -17.19 -6.91 2.88
C PHE A 345 -18.70 -7.07 2.65
N TYR A 346 -19.28 -8.11 3.21
CA TYR A 346 -20.72 -8.30 3.20
C TYR A 346 -21.24 -8.26 4.65
N ASN A 347 -22.20 -7.41 4.93
CA ASN A 347 -22.87 -7.35 6.25
C ASN A 347 -24.32 -6.90 6.08
N ASP A 348 -25.25 -7.87 6.09
CA ASP A 348 -26.69 -7.69 6.14
C ASP A 348 -27.29 -8.88 6.92
N ARG A 349 -27.63 -9.99 6.25
CA ARG A 349 -28.18 -11.21 6.87
C ARG A 349 -27.10 -12.12 7.45
N VAL A 350 -25.93 -12.06 6.91
CA VAL A 350 -24.71 -12.72 7.37
C VAL A 350 -23.56 -11.71 7.32
N GLU A 351 -22.49 -11.99 8.04
CA GLU A 351 -21.28 -11.17 8.00
C GLU A 351 -20.15 -11.97 7.38
N VAL A 352 -19.52 -11.43 6.33
CA VAL A 352 -18.35 -12.02 5.66
C VAL A 352 -17.29 -10.94 5.50
N ASP A 353 -16.06 -11.26 5.90
CA ASP A 353 -14.97 -10.30 6.00
C ASP A 353 -14.58 -9.71 4.65
N PHE A 354 -14.47 -10.57 3.62
CA PHE A 354 -14.13 -10.12 2.26
C PHE A 354 -14.97 -10.85 1.22
N TYR A 355 -15.43 -10.06 0.25
CA TYR A 355 -16.14 -10.54 -0.92
C TYR A 355 -15.60 -9.89 -2.18
N VAL A 356 -15.24 -10.70 -3.17
CA VAL A 356 -14.77 -10.27 -4.49
C VAL A 356 -15.79 -10.70 -5.54
N PRO A 357 -16.66 -9.79 -6.01
CA PRO A 357 -17.75 -10.13 -6.94
C PRO A 357 -17.28 -10.77 -8.25
N GLU A 358 -16.17 -10.31 -8.81
CA GLU A 358 -15.65 -10.79 -10.10
C GLU A 358 -15.25 -12.26 -10.07
N ASP A 359 -14.71 -12.72 -8.95
CA ASP A 359 -14.26 -14.11 -8.75
C ASP A 359 -15.31 -14.95 -8.01
N GLU A 360 -16.47 -14.37 -7.68
CA GLU A 360 -17.48 -14.95 -6.79
C GLU A 360 -16.87 -15.55 -5.53
N LEU A 361 -15.85 -14.85 -4.98
CA LEU A 361 -15.01 -15.31 -3.89
C LEU A 361 -15.45 -14.66 -2.58
N ALA A 362 -15.72 -15.50 -1.57
CA ALA A 362 -15.95 -15.09 -0.20
C ALA A 362 -14.84 -15.61 0.71
N ILE A 363 -14.29 -14.73 1.54
CA ILE A 363 -13.24 -15.07 2.50
C ILE A 363 -13.68 -14.66 3.90
N GLN A 364 -13.59 -15.60 4.82
CA GLN A 364 -13.69 -15.36 6.25
C GLN A 364 -12.31 -15.51 6.89
N VAL A 365 -11.97 -14.69 7.87
CA VAL A 365 -10.66 -14.75 8.53
C VAL A 365 -10.83 -15.07 10.02
N SER A 366 -10.24 -16.17 10.45
CA SER A 366 -10.30 -16.61 11.84
C SER A 366 -8.92 -17.07 12.32
N TYR A 367 -8.35 -16.41 13.31
CA TYR A 367 -7.00 -16.74 13.79
C TYR A 367 -6.91 -18.21 14.27
N ARG A 368 -7.93 -18.71 14.98
CA ARG A 368 -8.10 -20.11 15.38
C ARG A 368 -9.56 -20.50 15.44
N MET A 369 -9.97 -21.41 14.58
CA MET A 369 -11.32 -21.94 14.55
C MET A 369 -11.56 -23.00 15.67
N SER A 370 -10.52 -23.73 16.04
CA SER A 370 -10.57 -24.82 17.04
C SER A 370 -10.73 -24.36 18.47
N LEU A 371 -10.69 -23.03 18.75
CA LEU A 371 -10.82 -22.48 20.11
C LEU A 371 -12.18 -22.79 20.76
N SER A 372 -13.26 -22.81 19.99
CA SER A 372 -14.57 -23.22 20.45
C SER A 372 -15.48 -23.66 19.30
N PRO A 373 -16.44 -24.59 19.56
CA PRO A 373 -17.48 -24.94 18.58
C PRO A 373 -18.27 -23.72 18.08
N ASP A 374 -18.55 -22.75 18.96
CA ASP A 374 -19.28 -21.53 18.61
C ASP A 374 -18.53 -20.66 17.59
N THR A 375 -17.19 -20.58 17.69
CA THR A 375 -16.36 -19.85 16.71
C THR A 375 -16.41 -20.55 15.37
N PHE A 376 -16.19 -21.86 15.36
CA PHE A 376 -16.28 -22.66 14.14
C PHE A 376 -17.63 -22.54 13.44
N ASP A 377 -18.73 -22.71 14.19
CA ASP A 377 -20.08 -22.64 13.66
C ASP A 377 -20.42 -21.24 13.13
N ARG A 378 -19.94 -20.18 13.76
CA ARG A 378 -20.15 -18.80 13.31
C ARG A 378 -19.48 -18.54 11.96
N GLU A 379 -18.19 -18.83 11.82
CA GLU A 379 -17.39 -18.56 10.61
C GLU A 379 -17.91 -19.40 9.43
N VAL A 380 -18.16 -20.69 9.66
CA VAL A 380 -18.66 -21.59 8.63
C VAL A 380 -20.12 -21.29 8.25
N SER A 381 -20.97 -20.98 9.24
CA SER A 381 -22.39 -20.67 9.00
C SER A 381 -22.58 -19.46 8.09
N ALA A 382 -21.72 -18.42 8.23
CA ALA A 382 -21.77 -17.26 7.36
C ALA A 382 -21.53 -17.64 5.90
N LEU A 383 -20.47 -18.40 5.63
CA LEU A 383 -20.13 -18.87 4.28
C LEU A 383 -21.14 -19.87 3.70
N ARG A 384 -21.78 -20.71 4.54
CA ARG A 384 -22.87 -21.62 4.09
C ARG A 384 -24.13 -20.88 3.65
N LYS A 385 -24.44 -19.76 4.31
CA LYS A 385 -25.65 -18.98 4.02
C LYS A 385 -25.47 -17.98 2.90
N LEU A 386 -24.26 -17.53 2.63
CA LEU A 386 -23.97 -16.47 1.67
C LEU A 386 -24.46 -16.77 0.25
N PRO A 387 -24.31 -18.01 -0.31
CA PRO A 387 -24.77 -18.32 -1.67
C PRO A 387 -26.29 -18.16 -1.88
N ASN A 388 -27.08 -18.15 -0.80
CA ASN A 388 -28.51 -17.87 -0.87
C ASN A 388 -28.85 -16.39 -1.06
N VAL A 389 -27.87 -15.50 -0.95
CA VAL A 389 -28.05 -14.02 -0.93
C VAL A 389 -27.32 -13.34 -2.07
N ILE A 390 -26.11 -13.80 -2.40
CA ILE A 390 -25.28 -13.26 -3.50
C ILE A 390 -24.54 -14.39 -4.21
N PRO A 391 -24.15 -14.21 -5.49
CA PRO A 391 -23.32 -15.18 -6.21
C PRO A 391 -22.02 -15.46 -5.45
N CYS A 392 -21.76 -16.74 -5.15
CA CYS A 392 -20.58 -17.15 -4.38
C CYS A 392 -20.24 -18.60 -4.68
N SER A 393 -19.30 -18.82 -5.58
CA SER A 393 -18.85 -20.16 -6.00
C SER A 393 -17.58 -20.62 -5.27
N ARG A 394 -16.77 -19.68 -4.73
CA ARG A 394 -15.54 -19.96 -3.99
C ARG A 394 -15.64 -19.43 -2.57
N ARG A 395 -15.45 -20.32 -1.60
CA ARG A 395 -15.61 -20.01 -0.18
C ARG A 395 -14.39 -20.49 0.60
N ILE A 396 -13.70 -19.57 1.28
CA ILE A 396 -12.44 -19.86 1.96
C ILE A 396 -12.51 -19.31 3.39
N VAL A 397 -12.06 -20.11 4.36
CA VAL A 397 -11.70 -19.62 5.69
C VAL A 397 -10.18 -19.57 5.77
N LEU A 398 -9.63 -18.37 5.97
CA LEU A 398 -8.21 -18.18 6.21
C LEU A 398 -7.91 -18.21 7.71
N THR A 399 -7.01 -19.09 8.10
CA THR A 399 -6.60 -19.28 9.50
C THR A 399 -5.12 -18.97 9.67
N ASN A 400 -4.63 -18.92 10.91
CA ASN A 400 -3.19 -18.78 11.12
C ASN A 400 -2.41 -20.01 10.63
N ASP A 401 -2.86 -21.23 11.00
CA ASP A 401 -2.15 -22.49 10.70
C ASP A 401 -3.04 -23.72 10.54
N GLU A 402 -4.38 -23.57 10.65
CA GLU A 402 -5.33 -24.70 10.55
C GLU A 402 -5.66 -24.98 9.09
N THR A 403 -5.89 -26.27 8.76
CA THR A 403 -6.22 -26.74 7.42
C THR A 403 -7.42 -27.69 7.49
N GLY A 404 -8.31 -27.58 6.52
CA GLY A 404 -9.46 -28.48 6.44
C GLY A 404 -10.28 -28.23 5.16
N GLU A 405 -11.32 -29.05 5.00
CA GLU A 405 -12.29 -28.91 3.92
C GLU A 405 -13.66 -29.33 4.46
N LEU A 406 -14.67 -28.58 4.09
CA LEU A 406 -16.07 -28.88 4.37
C LEU A 406 -16.84 -28.87 3.07
N GLU A 407 -17.93 -29.65 3.00
CA GLU A 407 -18.80 -29.70 1.83
C GLU A 407 -20.24 -29.45 2.24
N ASP A 408 -20.98 -28.71 1.43
CA ASP A 408 -22.40 -28.47 1.55
C ASP A 408 -23.09 -28.50 0.17
N GLU A 409 -24.38 -28.14 0.11
CA GLU A 409 -25.18 -28.13 -1.13
C GLU A 409 -24.64 -27.13 -2.19
N PHE A 410 -23.81 -26.15 -1.82
CA PHE A 410 -23.20 -25.17 -2.70
C PHE A 410 -21.74 -25.50 -3.04
N GLY A 411 -21.23 -26.69 -2.65
CA GLY A 411 -19.87 -27.16 -2.91
C GLY A 411 -18.95 -27.02 -1.70
N LYS A 412 -17.66 -26.77 -1.96
CA LYS A 412 -16.62 -26.79 -0.95
C LYS A 412 -16.43 -25.46 -0.23
N ILE A 413 -16.08 -25.56 1.06
CA ILE A 413 -15.50 -24.48 1.87
C ILE A 413 -14.09 -24.94 2.26
N GLU A 414 -13.08 -24.25 1.77
CA GLU A 414 -11.68 -24.56 2.05
C GLU A 414 -11.21 -23.84 3.31
N ILE A 415 -10.49 -24.54 4.20
CA ILE A 415 -9.83 -23.95 5.37
C ILE A 415 -8.32 -23.99 5.11
N ILE A 416 -7.72 -22.83 4.96
CA ILE A 416 -6.33 -22.69 4.48
C ILE A 416 -5.54 -21.79 5.42
N PRO A 417 -4.29 -22.15 5.79
CA PRO A 417 -3.39 -21.22 6.48
C PRO A 417 -3.15 -19.96 5.62
N ALA A 418 -3.29 -18.79 6.22
CA ALA A 418 -3.16 -17.52 5.51
C ALA A 418 -1.78 -17.36 4.84
N TRP A 419 -0.69 -17.79 5.51
CA TRP A 419 0.63 -17.76 4.90
C TRP A 419 0.72 -18.57 3.61
N LYS A 420 0.05 -19.73 3.55
CA LYS A 420 0.03 -20.58 2.35
C LYS A 420 -0.80 -19.95 1.24
N TRP A 421 -1.93 -19.35 1.60
CA TRP A 421 -2.77 -18.62 0.66
C TRP A 421 -2.03 -17.38 0.10
N LEU A 422 -1.31 -16.62 0.94
CA LEU A 422 -0.52 -15.46 0.54
C LEU A 422 0.59 -15.82 -0.44
N ILE A 423 1.30 -16.92 -0.19
CA ILE A 423 2.32 -17.46 -1.12
C ILE A 423 1.71 -17.69 -2.50
N ALA A 424 0.54 -18.30 -2.56
CA ALA A 424 -0.14 -18.58 -3.83
C ALA A 424 -0.66 -17.31 -4.54
N GLN A 425 -0.84 -16.17 -3.84
CA GLN A 425 -1.24 -14.90 -4.46
C GLN A 425 -0.08 -14.16 -5.14
N GLY A 426 1.15 -14.35 -4.70
CA GLY A 426 2.33 -13.63 -5.17
C GLY A 426 2.87 -14.07 -6.53
N ASN A 427 2.37 -15.16 -7.11
CA ASN A 427 2.69 -15.59 -8.47
C ASN A 427 1.45 -15.38 -9.37
N PRO A 428 1.21 -14.18 -9.94
CA PRO A 428 0.35 -14.10 -11.09
C PRO A 428 1.06 -14.83 -12.25
N SER A 429 0.51 -15.99 -12.62
CA SER A 429 0.90 -16.77 -13.81
C SER A 429 0.68 -15.97 -15.09
#